data_c8b6afb163022b7b09f05658f794141e
#
_entry.id   c8b6afb163022b7b09f05658f794141e
#
_cell.length_a   1.000
_cell.length_b   1.000
_cell.length_c   1.000
_cell.angle_alpha   90.00
_cell.angle_beta   90.00
_cell.angle_gamma   90.00
#
_symmetry.space_group_name_H-M   'P 1'
#
loop_
_entity.id
_entity.type
_entity.pdbx_description
1 polymer ?
#
loop_
_entity_poly.entity_id
_entity_poly.type
_entity_poly.pdbx_seq_one_letter_code
_entity_poly.pdbx_strand_id
1 'polypeptide(L)'
;MNRPIDYHLNAFEKLGYEIEKSEECIKFKTSDISDFPIEIKLEKPSIGATINILIASVKRFNKTIIYNPALEPEVIQVIELLNKMGAFIKYDNQKIIIKGVERLHGTKFKIMPDRIEAGSYLLLGLAHPTSKITLTNVESKYLEEVLTVIRKIGGLINIKNQSIELISPTKLNAIDVVIDIYPSFPTDLQQILTVVCTKAEETSTITDNIYVGRFSQVKELNKAGCTIDTLDNKIVINPTNLSGTTLEAQDLRCGFACIVIGSIANNVTVIEKSENIFRGYEKILTKLRKIGIPIKKIE
;
A
#
# COMPACT_ATOMS: atom_id res chain seq x y z
N MET A 1 -2.66 -11.96 -12.28
CA MET A 1 -3.04 -12.66 -11.03
C MET A 1 -4.45 -12.21 -10.67
N ASN A 2 -5.44 -13.11 -10.70
CA ASN A 2 -6.80 -12.77 -10.28
C ASN A 2 -6.80 -12.59 -8.76
N ARG A 3 -7.19 -11.39 -8.28
CA ARG A 3 -7.34 -11.16 -6.85
C ARG A 3 -8.57 -11.91 -6.34
N PRO A 4 -8.49 -12.64 -5.22
CA PRO A 4 -9.67 -13.28 -4.65
C PRO A 4 -10.68 -12.22 -4.22
N ILE A 5 -11.94 -12.43 -4.57
CA ILE A 5 -13.06 -11.52 -4.24
C ILE A 5 -14.07 -12.20 -3.32
N ASP A 6 -13.73 -13.35 -2.78
CA ASP A 6 -14.64 -14.19 -1.99
C ASP A 6 -15.19 -13.44 -0.78
N TYR A 7 -14.37 -12.65 -0.07
CA TYR A 7 -14.83 -11.84 1.06
C TYR A 7 -15.87 -10.79 0.66
N HIS A 8 -15.76 -10.23 -0.56
CA HIS A 8 -16.75 -9.31 -1.11
C HIS A 8 -18.07 -10.04 -1.37
N LEU A 9 -18.01 -11.17 -2.08
CA LEU A 9 -19.18 -11.92 -2.50
C LEU A 9 -19.92 -12.48 -1.28
N ASN A 10 -19.23 -13.15 -0.38
CA ASN A 10 -19.81 -13.68 0.88
C ASN A 10 -20.46 -12.58 1.71
N ALA A 11 -19.86 -11.38 1.75
CA ALA A 11 -20.44 -10.25 2.46
C ALA A 11 -21.72 -9.75 1.78
N PHE A 12 -21.75 -9.63 0.45
CA PHE A 12 -22.93 -9.22 -0.29
C PHE A 12 -24.09 -10.25 -0.18
N GLU A 13 -23.79 -11.56 -0.21
CA GLU A 13 -24.79 -12.60 0.03
C GLU A 13 -25.43 -12.46 1.43
N LYS A 14 -24.60 -12.23 2.47
CA LYS A 14 -25.11 -11.95 3.82
C LYS A 14 -25.94 -10.67 3.90
N LEU A 15 -25.60 -9.66 3.07
CA LEU A 15 -26.38 -8.44 2.93
C LEU A 15 -27.70 -8.65 2.16
N GLY A 16 -28.02 -9.87 1.69
CA GLY A 16 -29.25 -10.19 0.99
C GLY A 16 -29.19 -9.95 -0.52
N TYR A 17 -28.00 -10.00 -1.13
CA TYR A 17 -27.89 -9.98 -2.58
C TYR A 17 -27.79 -11.40 -3.12
N GLU A 18 -28.55 -11.70 -4.17
CA GLU A 18 -28.33 -12.88 -5.00
C GLU A 18 -27.20 -12.59 -6.00
N ILE A 19 -26.22 -13.52 -6.08
CA ILE A 19 -25.04 -13.34 -6.91
C ILE A 19 -25.01 -14.38 -8.03
N GLU A 20 -25.06 -13.93 -9.27
CA GLU A 20 -24.87 -14.74 -10.46
C GLU A 20 -23.46 -14.48 -11.03
N LYS A 21 -22.64 -15.54 -11.10
CA LYS A 21 -21.28 -15.47 -11.68
C LYS A 21 -21.28 -16.04 -13.09
N SER A 22 -20.68 -15.30 -14.03
CA SER A 22 -20.31 -15.79 -15.36
C SER A 22 -18.82 -15.52 -15.62
N GLU A 23 -18.29 -16.04 -16.72
CA GLU A 23 -16.89 -15.77 -17.11
C GLU A 23 -16.64 -14.28 -17.39
N GLU A 24 -17.63 -13.55 -17.84
CA GLU A 24 -17.51 -12.16 -18.28
C GLU A 24 -17.90 -11.14 -17.19
N CYS A 25 -18.80 -11.51 -16.26
CA CYS A 25 -19.33 -10.58 -15.27
C CYS A 25 -19.89 -11.24 -14.03
N ILE A 26 -20.04 -10.43 -12.97
CA ILE A 26 -20.75 -10.80 -11.75
C ILE A 26 -21.98 -9.89 -11.65
N LYS A 27 -23.16 -10.50 -11.58
CA LYS A 27 -24.43 -9.78 -11.43
C LYS A 27 -24.90 -9.87 -9.98
N PHE A 28 -25.33 -8.73 -9.46
CA PHE A 28 -25.94 -8.62 -8.16
C PHE A 28 -27.42 -8.28 -8.34
N LYS A 29 -28.29 -9.09 -7.74
CA LYS A 29 -29.73 -8.82 -7.66
C LYS A 29 -30.08 -8.58 -6.20
N THR A 30 -30.90 -7.58 -5.92
CA THR A 30 -31.46 -7.40 -4.60
C THR A 30 -32.57 -8.42 -4.39
N SER A 31 -32.44 -9.28 -3.40
CA SER A 31 -33.54 -10.07 -2.85
C SER A 31 -34.18 -9.31 -1.69
N ASP A 32 -35.20 -9.87 -1.07
CA ASP A 32 -35.90 -9.26 0.08
C ASP A 32 -34.88 -8.96 1.19
N ILE A 33 -34.72 -7.68 1.48
CA ILE A 33 -33.77 -7.19 2.46
C ILE A 33 -34.34 -7.58 3.84
N SER A 34 -33.67 -8.51 4.48
CA SER A 34 -33.98 -8.95 5.84
C SER A 34 -34.05 -7.77 6.82
N ASP A 35 -35.09 -7.72 7.61
CA ASP A 35 -35.30 -6.72 8.67
C ASP A 35 -34.46 -6.99 9.94
N PHE A 36 -33.61 -8.00 9.93
CA PHE A 36 -32.74 -8.35 11.05
C PHE A 36 -31.37 -7.71 11.00
N PRO A 37 -30.72 -7.47 12.14
CA PRO A 37 -29.32 -7.09 12.20
C PRO A 37 -28.44 -8.12 11.48
N ILE A 38 -27.45 -7.65 10.72
CA ILE A 38 -26.53 -8.52 9.98
C ILE A 38 -25.15 -8.46 10.60
N GLU A 39 -24.57 -9.63 10.80
CA GLU A 39 -23.21 -9.79 11.27
C GLU A 39 -22.34 -10.42 10.19
N ILE A 40 -21.26 -9.71 9.82
CA ILE A 40 -20.30 -10.14 8.81
C ILE A 40 -18.95 -10.29 9.49
N LYS A 41 -18.42 -11.51 9.52
CA LYS A 41 -17.08 -11.78 10.03
C LYS A 41 -16.14 -12.02 8.86
N LEU A 42 -15.12 -11.18 8.72
CA LEU A 42 -14.05 -11.38 7.77
C LEU A 42 -13.02 -12.34 8.39
N GLU A 43 -12.58 -13.35 7.64
CA GLU A 43 -11.54 -14.28 8.10
C GLU A 43 -10.19 -13.56 8.28
N LYS A 44 -9.89 -12.66 7.34
CA LYS A 44 -8.75 -11.74 7.41
C LYS A 44 -9.21 -10.32 7.13
N PRO A 45 -8.60 -9.29 7.73
CA PRO A 45 -8.86 -7.91 7.36
C PRO A 45 -8.65 -7.69 5.87
N SER A 46 -9.64 -7.08 5.23
CA SER A 46 -9.61 -6.74 3.81
C SER A 46 -10.12 -5.34 3.59
N ILE A 47 -9.26 -4.43 3.14
CA ILE A 47 -9.59 -3.04 2.85
C ILE A 47 -10.77 -2.96 1.89
N GLY A 48 -10.66 -3.65 0.74
CA GLY A 48 -11.70 -3.61 -0.29
C GLY A 48 -13.03 -4.15 0.20
N ALA A 49 -13.04 -5.32 0.87
CA ALA A 49 -14.27 -5.89 1.40
C ALA A 49 -14.90 -5.00 2.47
N THR A 50 -14.10 -4.47 3.41
CA THR A 50 -14.59 -3.57 4.45
C THR A 50 -15.23 -2.32 3.86
N ILE A 51 -14.59 -1.66 2.89
CA ILE A 51 -15.13 -0.46 2.22
C ILE A 51 -16.43 -0.80 1.47
N ASN A 52 -16.47 -1.91 0.74
CA ASN A 52 -17.67 -2.31 0.01
C ASN A 52 -18.85 -2.58 0.95
N ILE A 53 -18.60 -3.27 2.08
CA ILE A 53 -19.62 -3.51 3.10
C ILE A 53 -20.10 -2.19 3.71
N LEU A 54 -19.18 -1.27 4.05
CA LEU A 54 -19.53 0.06 4.55
C LEU A 54 -20.50 0.76 3.60
N ILE A 55 -20.14 0.88 2.33
CA ILE A 55 -20.94 1.59 1.30
C ILE A 55 -22.31 0.90 1.10
N ALA A 56 -22.35 -0.43 1.06
CA ALA A 56 -23.58 -1.17 0.87
C ALA A 56 -24.52 -1.08 2.08
N SER A 57 -23.97 -0.85 3.29
CA SER A 57 -24.74 -0.94 4.54
C SER A 57 -25.28 0.39 5.04
N VAL A 58 -24.72 1.54 4.64
CA VAL A 58 -25.08 2.85 5.22
C VAL A 58 -26.53 3.27 4.99
N LYS A 59 -27.22 2.70 4.00
CA LYS A 59 -28.63 2.95 3.70
C LYS A 59 -29.56 1.77 4.02
N ARG A 60 -29.03 0.74 4.67
CA ARG A 60 -29.88 -0.37 5.11
C ARG A 60 -30.66 0.03 6.36
N PHE A 61 -31.92 -0.39 6.45
CA PHE A 61 -32.79 -0.08 7.61
C PHE A 61 -32.21 -0.56 8.94
N ASN A 62 -31.47 -1.67 8.92
CA ASN A 62 -31.00 -2.36 10.10
C ASN A 62 -29.52 -2.17 10.39
N LYS A 63 -29.13 -2.58 11.57
CA LYS A 63 -27.75 -2.58 12.04
C LYS A 63 -26.93 -3.61 11.26
N THR A 64 -25.78 -3.20 10.76
CA THR A 64 -24.75 -4.11 10.23
C THR A 64 -23.52 -4.04 11.13
N ILE A 65 -22.96 -5.20 11.48
CA ILE A 65 -21.75 -5.31 12.29
C ILE A 65 -20.71 -6.05 11.44
N ILE A 66 -19.54 -5.44 11.28
CA ILE A 66 -18.38 -6.07 10.62
C ILE A 66 -17.40 -6.45 11.71
N TYR A 67 -17.12 -7.74 11.89
CA TYR A 67 -16.06 -8.24 12.75
C TYR A 67 -14.76 -8.44 11.95
N ASN A 68 -13.63 -8.20 12.60
CA ASN A 68 -12.31 -8.27 12.00
C ASN A 68 -12.16 -7.40 10.73
N PRO A 69 -12.60 -6.12 10.77
CA PRO A 69 -12.49 -5.22 9.63
C PRO A 69 -11.05 -4.81 9.39
N ALA A 70 -10.77 -4.34 8.19
CA ALA A 70 -9.59 -3.53 7.92
C ALA A 70 -9.75 -2.14 8.57
N LEU A 71 -8.67 -1.63 9.18
CA LEU A 71 -8.66 -0.33 9.88
C LEU A 71 -7.53 0.58 9.40
N GLU A 72 -7.05 0.35 8.20
CA GLU A 72 -6.10 1.24 7.53
C GLU A 72 -6.66 2.67 7.45
N PRO A 73 -5.79 3.68 7.44
CA PRO A 73 -6.21 5.09 7.36
C PRO A 73 -7.20 5.38 6.24
N GLU A 74 -7.09 4.68 5.11
CA GLU A 74 -8.00 4.80 3.97
C GLU A 74 -9.42 4.34 4.32
N VAL A 75 -9.57 3.28 5.10
CA VAL A 75 -10.87 2.78 5.58
C VAL A 75 -11.48 3.76 6.57
N ILE A 76 -10.66 4.25 7.51
CA ILE A 76 -11.10 5.24 8.49
C ILE A 76 -11.57 6.53 7.80
N GLN A 77 -10.87 6.98 6.75
CA GLN A 77 -11.32 8.12 5.97
C GLN A 77 -12.67 7.90 5.28
N VAL A 78 -12.94 6.70 4.79
CA VAL A 78 -14.28 6.38 4.24
C VAL A 78 -15.35 6.48 5.33
N ILE A 79 -15.07 5.98 6.53
CA ILE A 79 -15.98 6.11 7.68
C ILE A 79 -16.23 7.58 8.02
N GLU A 80 -15.17 8.39 8.11
CA GLU A 80 -15.26 9.83 8.38
C GLU A 80 -16.07 10.57 7.31
N LEU A 81 -15.83 10.27 6.03
CA LEU A 81 -16.59 10.83 4.92
C LEU A 81 -18.08 10.46 5.04
N LEU A 82 -18.39 9.18 5.20
CA LEU A 82 -19.77 8.71 5.31
C LEU A 82 -20.48 9.31 6.53
N ASN A 83 -19.84 9.38 7.69
CA ASN A 83 -20.39 10.03 8.87
C ASN A 83 -20.64 11.53 8.63
N LYS A 84 -19.73 12.21 7.93
CA LYS A 84 -19.92 13.62 7.54
C LYS A 84 -21.04 13.81 6.52
N MET A 85 -21.40 12.77 5.77
CA MET A 85 -22.57 12.74 4.89
C MET A 85 -23.87 12.39 5.62
N GLY A 86 -23.81 12.17 6.93
CA GLY A 86 -24.99 11.84 7.77
C GLY A 86 -25.16 10.35 8.08
N ALA A 87 -24.20 9.48 7.73
CA ALA A 87 -24.19 8.10 8.17
C ALA A 87 -23.96 7.99 9.69
N PHE A 88 -24.30 6.85 10.26
CA PHE A 88 -24.03 6.54 11.66
C PHE A 88 -23.15 5.30 11.75
N ILE A 89 -21.83 5.52 11.76
CA ILE A 89 -20.82 4.46 11.81
C ILE A 89 -19.93 4.67 13.03
N LYS A 90 -19.79 3.63 13.86
CA LYS A 90 -18.83 3.58 14.97
C LYS A 90 -17.89 2.40 14.77
N TYR A 91 -16.67 2.51 15.25
CA TYR A 91 -15.68 1.44 15.16
C TYR A 91 -14.79 1.39 16.40
N ASP A 92 -14.25 0.23 16.66
CA ASP A 92 -13.15 -0.06 17.58
C ASP A 92 -12.17 -1.02 16.90
N ASN A 93 -11.15 -1.49 17.61
CA ASN A 93 -10.14 -2.38 17.05
C ASN A 93 -10.66 -3.77 16.64
N GLN A 94 -11.90 -4.14 16.98
CA GLN A 94 -12.45 -5.46 16.73
C GLN A 94 -13.60 -5.45 15.71
N LYS A 95 -14.34 -4.34 15.63
CA LYS A 95 -15.56 -4.28 14.82
C LYS A 95 -15.91 -2.89 14.35
N ILE A 96 -16.66 -2.84 13.25
CA ILE A 96 -17.37 -1.65 12.78
C ILE A 96 -18.85 -1.89 12.94
N ILE A 97 -19.56 -0.91 13.50
CA ILE A 97 -21.01 -0.95 13.70
C ILE A 97 -21.62 0.15 12.84
N ILE A 98 -22.50 -0.24 11.93
CA ILE A 98 -23.20 0.65 11.01
C ILE A 98 -24.68 0.61 11.38
N LYS A 99 -25.26 1.76 11.63
CA LYS A 99 -26.72 1.94 11.74
C LYS A 99 -27.18 2.63 10.47
N GLY A 100 -28.02 1.98 9.70
CA GLY A 100 -28.50 2.54 8.44
C GLY A 100 -29.29 3.83 8.63
N VAL A 101 -29.23 4.69 7.62
CA VAL A 101 -29.93 5.98 7.57
C VAL A 101 -30.74 6.07 6.28
N GLU A 102 -31.86 6.79 6.34
CA GLU A 102 -32.74 6.96 5.18
C GLU A 102 -32.03 7.72 4.05
N ARG A 103 -31.30 8.78 4.39
CA ARG A 103 -30.65 9.68 3.43
C ARG A 103 -29.26 10.07 3.86
N LEU A 104 -28.40 10.19 2.86
CA LEU A 104 -27.10 10.85 2.97
C LEU A 104 -27.18 12.19 2.25
N HIS A 105 -26.42 13.17 2.71
CA HIS A 105 -26.31 14.49 2.09
C HIS A 105 -24.90 14.74 1.55
N GLY A 106 -24.77 15.68 0.63
CA GLY A 106 -23.48 16.13 0.11
C GLY A 106 -22.63 16.83 1.17
N THR A 107 -21.33 16.69 1.08
CA THR A 107 -20.38 17.35 2.00
C THR A 107 -19.11 17.78 1.30
N LYS A 108 -18.39 18.73 1.90
CA LYS A 108 -17.00 19.04 1.52
C LYS A 108 -16.08 18.21 2.41
N PHE A 109 -15.21 17.45 1.78
CA PHE A 109 -14.27 16.56 2.48
C PHE A 109 -12.87 16.70 1.87
N LYS A 110 -11.85 16.81 2.72
CA LYS A 110 -10.45 16.82 2.29
C LYS A 110 -9.90 15.42 2.45
N ILE A 111 -9.54 14.80 1.34
CA ILE A 111 -8.88 13.48 1.33
C ILE A 111 -7.46 13.64 1.88
N MET A 112 -7.02 12.66 2.67
CA MET A 112 -5.66 12.65 3.21
C MET A 112 -4.61 12.52 2.10
N PRO A 113 -3.37 12.96 2.34
CA PRO A 113 -2.25 12.67 1.43
C PRO A 113 -2.00 11.17 1.32
N ASP A 114 -1.54 10.72 0.15
CA ASP A 114 -1.18 9.32 -0.09
C ASP A 114 0.06 8.92 0.72
N ARG A 115 -0.15 8.11 1.77
CA ARG A 115 0.92 7.62 2.63
C ARG A 115 1.86 6.63 1.91
N ILE A 116 1.35 5.90 0.91
CA ILE A 116 2.17 4.94 0.17
C ILE A 116 3.07 5.68 -0.82
N GLU A 117 2.56 6.71 -1.49
CA GLU A 117 3.42 7.59 -2.30
C GLU A 117 4.49 8.25 -1.42
N ALA A 118 4.12 8.79 -0.26
CA ALA A 118 5.07 9.39 0.67
C ALA A 118 6.14 8.40 1.14
N GLY A 119 5.75 7.20 1.58
CA GLY A 119 6.67 6.12 1.95
C GLY A 119 7.61 5.71 0.81
N SER A 120 7.10 5.68 -0.43
CA SER A 120 7.91 5.36 -1.61
C SER A 120 9.04 6.37 -1.83
N TYR A 121 8.75 7.67 -1.71
CA TYR A 121 9.78 8.71 -1.84
C TYR A 121 10.75 8.75 -0.65
N LEU A 122 10.29 8.45 0.56
CA LEU A 122 11.19 8.32 1.72
C LEU A 122 12.18 7.16 1.50
N LEU A 123 11.69 6.00 1.07
CA LEU A 123 12.56 4.85 0.79
C LEU A 123 13.49 5.11 -0.40
N LEU A 124 13.02 5.81 -1.46
CA LEU A 124 13.89 6.26 -2.54
C LEU A 124 15.02 7.15 -2.01
N GLY A 125 14.70 8.15 -1.17
CA GLY A 125 15.72 8.99 -0.54
C GLY A 125 16.70 8.16 0.31
N LEU A 126 16.20 7.21 1.10
CA LEU A 126 17.03 6.35 1.95
C LEU A 126 18.01 5.50 1.15
N ALA A 127 17.64 5.06 -0.07
CA ALA A 127 18.52 4.28 -0.95
C ALA A 127 19.74 5.06 -1.47
N HIS A 128 19.72 6.39 -1.35
CA HIS A 128 20.83 7.27 -1.77
C HIS A 128 21.64 7.73 -0.54
N PRO A 129 22.86 7.25 -0.34
CA PRO A 129 23.71 7.67 0.79
C PRO A 129 23.85 9.19 0.86
N THR A 130 23.82 9.74 2.07
CA THR A 130 23.96 11.18 2.38
C THR A 130 22.90 12.09 1.75
N SER A 131 21.88 11.54 1.12
CA SER A 131 20.81 12.34 0.54
C SER A 131 19.97 13.03 1.62
N LYS A 132 19.37 14.14 1.24
CA LYS A 132 18.41 14.86 2.06
C LYS A 132 17.15 15.11 1.22
N ILE A 133 16.01 14.58 1.68
CA ILE A 133 14.71 14.78 1.04
C ILE A 133 13.70 15.33 2.01
N THR A 134 12.89 16.29 1.58
CA THR A 134 11.79 16.84 2.38
C THR A 134 10.47 16.62 1.63
N LEU A 135 9.56 15.90 2.27
CA LEU A 135 8.19 15.74 1.81
C LEU A 135 7.28 16.75 2.50
N THR A 136 6.45 17.41 1.74
CA THR A 136 5.43 18.36 2.25
C THR A 136 4.03 17.81 2.00
N ASN A 137 3.05 18.30 2.75
CA ASN A 137 1.67 17.81 2.70
C ASN A 137 1.61 16.29 2.99
N VAL A 138 2.24 15.88 4.07
CA VAL A 138 2.22 14.48 4.59
C VAL A 138 1.80 14.47 6.06
N GLU A 139 1.16 13.39 6.49
CA GLU A 139 0.81 13.18 7.89
C GLU A 139 1.60 12.00 8.45
N SER A 140 2.56 12.29 9.33
CA SER A 140 3.48 11.30 9.90
C SER A 140 2.77 10.18 10.66
N LYS A 141 1.62 10.47 11.29
CA LYS A 141 0.81 9.48 12.02
C LYS A 141 0.37 8.28 11.16
N TYR A 142 0.29 8.44 9.84
CA TYR A 142 -0.06 7.34 8.92
C TYR A 142 1.15 6.56 8.42
N LEU A 143 2.36 6.98 8.83
CA LEU A 143 3.64 6.41 8.39
C LEU A 143 4.49 5.88 9.56
N GLU A 144 3.95 5.77 10.77
CA GLU A 144 4.73 5.49 11.99
C GLU A 144 5.63 4.26 11.83
N GLU A 145 5.12 3.14 11.34
CA GLU A 145 5.94 1.94 11.15
C GLU A 145 6.97 2.09 10.03
N VAL A 146 6.63 2.80 8.96
CA VAL A 146 7.58 3.12 7.88
C VAL A 146 8.73 3.97 8.42
N LEU A 147 8.43 4.99 9.22
CA LEU A 147 9.44 5.86 9.85
C LEU A 147 10.28 5.08 10.88
N THR A 148 9.67 4.13 11.57
CA THR A 148 10.37 3.24 12.49
C THR A 148 11.38 2.36 11.77
N VAL A 149 10.99 1.74 10.66
CA VAL A 149 11.87 0.94 9.80
C VAL A 149 13.01 1.81 9.24
N ILE A 150 12.71 3.02 8.74
CA ILE A 150 13.72 3.95 8.24
C ILE A 150 14.76 4.31 9.34
N ARG A 151 14.32 4.57 10.57
CA ARG A 151 15.23 4.85 11.69
C ARG A 151 16.12 3.65 12.04
N LYS A 152 15.56 2.43 12.03
CA LYS A 152 16.33 1.19 12.27
C LYS A 152 17.42 0.99 11.21
N ILE A 153 17.13 1.32 9.94
CA ILE A 153 18.12 1.28 8.85
C ILE A 153 19.20 2.39 9.00
N GLY A 154 18.96 3.39 9.87
CA GLY A 154 19.92 4.47 10.15
C GLY A 154 19.48 5.85 9.61
N GLY A 155 18.33 5.97 8.97
CA GLY A 155 17.81 7.26 8.49
C GLY A 155 17.43 8.20 9.64
N LEU A 156 17.83 9.47 9.54
CA LEU A 156 17.42 10.51 10.48
C LEU A 156 16.14 11.17 9.97
N ILE A 157 15.12 11.20 10.83
CA ILE A 157 13.80 11.74 10.52
C ILE A 157 13.50 12.95 11.38
N ASN A 158 13.22 14.08 10.74
CA ASN A 158 12.73 15.29 11.36
C ASN A 158 11.30 15.55 10.91
N ILE A 159 10.37 15.68 11.85
CA ILE A 159 8.95 15.93 11.56
C ILE A 159 8.61 17.35 12.01
N LYS A 160 8.05 18.17 11.11
CA LYS A 160 7.56 19.51 11.40
C LYS A 160 6.22 19.73 10.71
N ASN A 161 5.17 19.98 11.51
CA ASN A 161 3.81 20.17 10.96
C ASN A 161 3.44 19.02 9.99
N GLN A 162 3.05 19.37 8.76
CA GLN A 162 2.74 18.43 7.67
C GLN A 162 3.94 18.20 6.73
N SER A 163 5.14 18.11 7.29
CA SER A 163 6.35 17.78 6.51
C SER A 163 7.23 16.78 7.25
N ILE A 164 7.90 15.94 6.48
CA ILE A 164 8.87 14.94 6.95
C ILE A 164 10.16 15.18 6.17
N GLU A 165 11.24 15.44 6.89
CA GLU A 165 12.59 15.49 6.35
C GLU A 165 13.30 14.19 6.71
N LEU A 166 13.87 13.55 5.69
CA LEU A 166 14.77 12.40 5.82
C LEU A 166 16.19 12.84 5.45
N ILE A 167 17.15 12.45 6.27
CA ILE A 167 18.57 12.47 5.95
C ILE A 167 19.06 11.03 5.96
N SER A 168 19.51 10.55 4.80
CA SER A 168 20.06 9.20 4.64
C SER A 168 21.46 9.12 5.22
N PRO A 169 21.85 8.05 5.96
CA PRO A 169 23.20 7.87 6.43
C PRO A 169 24.18 7.52 5.29
N THR A 170 25.46 7.51 5.59
CA THR A 170 26.48 7.03 4.64
C THR A 170 26.43 5.54 4.41
N LYS A 171 25.99 4.78 5.41
CA LYS A 171 25.88 3.33 5.42
C LYS A 171 24.55 2.92 6.02
N LEU A 172 23.88 1.97 5.38
CA LEU A 172 22.59 1.46 5.80
C LEU A 172 22.79 0.21 6.67
N ASN A 173 22.11 0.16 7.81
CA ASN A 173 22.05 -1.05 8.62
C ASN A 173 21.16 -2.10 7.95
N ALA A 174 21.51 -3.36 8.10
CA ALA A 174 20.63 -4.48 7.78
C ALA A 174 19.40 -4.50 8.70
N ILE A 175 18.32 -5.07 8.22
CA ILE A 175 17.07 -5.12 8.95
C ILE A 175 16.30 -6.41 8.69
N ASP A 176 15.61 -6.89 9.72
CA ASP A 176 14.59 -7.92 9.62
C ASP A 176 13.21 -7.26 9.79
N VAL A 177 12.38 -7.37 8.74
CA VAL A 177 11.03 -6.80 8.72
C VAL A 177 10.01 -7.88 8.53
N VAL A 178 8.99 -7.87 9.38
CA VAL A 178 7.77 -8.68 9.21
C VAL A 178 6.63 -7.75 8.81
N ILE A 179 6.07 -8.01 7.66
CA ILE A 179 4.90 -7.30 7.11
C ILE A 179 3.66 -8.08 7.53
N ASP A 180 2.74 -7.39 8.19
CA ASP A 180 1.51 -7.97 8.69
C ASP A 180 0.36 -6.95 8.60
N ILE A 181 -0.78 -7.27 9.18
CA ILE A 181 -1.97 -6.42 9.25
C ILE A 181 -1.60 -5.06 9.86
N TYR A 182 -2.22 -4.00 9.34
CA TYR A 182 -2.09 -2.64 9.87
C TYR A 182 -2.30 -2.64 11.42
N PRO A 183 -1.43 -1.94 12.18
CA PRO A 183 -0.50 -0.88 11.76
C PRO A 183 0.93 -1.31 11.37
N SER A 184 1.18 -2.57 11.07
CA SER A 184 2.47 -3.07 10.62
C SER A 184 2.95 -2.38 9.33
N PHE A 185 4.20 -2.67 8.93
CA PHE A 185 4.79 -2.11 7.70
C PHE A 185 3.92 -2.46 6.47
N PRO A 186 3.59 -1.47 5.60
CA PRO A 186 2.68 -1.72 4.48
C PRO A 186 3.27 -2.66 3.42
N THR A 187 2.55 -3.72 3.04
CA THR A 187 2.95 -4.62 1.96
C THR A 187 3.17 -3.89 0.61
N ASP A 188 2.51 -2.75 0.40
CA ASP A 188 2.69 -1.93 -0.80
C ASP A 188 4.05 -1.23 -0.88
N LEU A 189 4.81 -1.16 0.21
CA LEU A 189 6.17 -0.63 0.25
C LEU A 189 7.25 -1.73 0.28
N GLN A 190 6.84 -2.99 0.38
CA GLN A 190 7.73 -4.15 0.48
C GLN A 190 8.75 -4.20 -0.68
N GLN A 191 8.28 -4.02 -1.93
CA GLN A 191 9.13 -4.12 -3.11
C GLN A 191 10.20 -3.03 -3.15
N ILE A 192 9.86 -1.83 -2.69
CA ILE A 192 10.80 -0.69 -2.62
C ILE A 192 11.80 -0.92 -1.49
N LEU A 193 11.33 -1.37 -0.32
CA LEU A 193 12.20 -1.70 0.80
C LEU A 193 13.22 -2.79 0.44
N THR A 194 12.82 -3.78 -0.38
CA THR A 194 13.73 -4.81 -0.90
C THR A 194 14.93 -4.16 -1.62
N VAL A 195 14.67 -3.15 -2.46
CA VAL A 195 15.75 -2.43 -3.16
C VAL A 195 16.64 -1.68 -2.18
N VAL A 196 16.07 -1.00 -1.18
CA VAL A 196 16.86 -0.30 -0.14
C VAL A 196 17.78 -1.27 0.58
N CYS A 197 17.29 -2.46 0.94
CA CYS A 197 18.07 -3.48 1.64
C CYS A 197 19.29 -3.98 0.83
N THR A 198 19.30 -3.87 -0.50
CA THR A 198 20.49 -4.21 -1.30
C THR A 198 21.69 -3.29 -1.03
N LYS A 199 21.44 -2.11 -0.43
CA LYS A 199 22.46 -1.12 -0.08
C LYS A 199 22.88 -1.22 1.40
N ALA A 200 22.30 -2.15 2.19
CA ALA A 200 22.72 -2.39 3.57
C ALA A 200 24.13 -2.98 3.64
N GLU A 201 24.79 -2.89 4.79
CA GLU A 201 26.13 -3.47 4.98
C GLU A 201 26.11 -4.98 5.18
N GLU A 202 24.97 -5.53 5.65
CA GLU A 202 24.80 -6.95 5.94
C GLU A 202 23.47 -7.45 5.34
N THR A 203 23.26 -8.77 5.43
CA THR A 203 22.05 -9.43 4.91
C THR A 203 20.81 -8.97 5.66
N SER A 204 19.78 -8.61 4.93
CA SER A 204 18.45 -8.25 5.43
C SER A 204 17.41 -9.31 5.09
N THR A 205 16.32 -9.37 5.87
CA THR A 205 15.20 -10.25 5.57
C THR A 205 13.86 -9.52 5.59
N ILE A 206 12.98 -9.90 4.68
CA ILE A 206 11.61 -9.39 4.64
C ILE A 206 10.66 -10.58 4.56
N THR A 207 9.74 -10.66 5.53
CA THR A 207 8.66 -11.66 5.57
C THR A 207 7.33 -10.95 5.30
N ASP A 208 6.55 -11.40 4.30
CA ASP A 208 5.23 -10.83 3.99
C ASP A 208 4.12 -11.83 4.29
N ASN A 209 3.40 -11.61 5.38
CA ASN A 209 2.26 -12.45 5.81
C ASN A 209 0.94 -12.06 5.12
N ILE A 210 0.89 -10.92 4.42
CA ILE A 210 -0.31 -10.43 3.75
C ILE A 210 -0.47 -11.05 2.38
N TYR A 211 0.61 -11.03 1.58
CA TYR A 211 0.62 -11.58 0.22
C TYR A 211 1.74 -12.57 0.03
N VAL A 212 1.50 -13.81 0.42
CA VAL A 212 2.45 -14.91 0.22
C VAL A 212 2.84 -15.02 -1.25
N GLY A 213 4.14 -14.99 -1.52
CA GLY A 213 4.69 -15.09 -2.88
C GLY A 213 4.60 -13.83 -3.75
N ARG A 214 4.26 -12.65 -3.18
CA ARG A 214 4.29 -11.37 -3.90
C ARG A 214 5.71 -10.81 -4.02
N PHE A 215 6.58 -11.57 -4.67
CA PHE A 215 8.00 -11.20 -4.84
C PHE A 215 8.37 -11.01 -6.33
N SER A 216 7.45 -10.48 -7.13
CA SER A 216 7.67 -10.27 -8.58
C SER A 216 8.89 -9.39 -8.88
N GLN A 217 9.23 -8.43 -7.99
CA GLN A 217 10.40 -7.58 -8.11
C GLN A 217 11.73 -8.34 -8.01
N VAL A 218 11.76 -9.52 -7.38
CA VAL A 218 12.99 -10.32 -7.22
C VAL A 218 13.58 -10.66 -8.59
N LYS A 219 12.74 -11.04 -9.56
CA LYS A 219 13.20 -11.31 -10.92
C LYS A 219 13.90 -10.10 -11.55
N GLU A 220 13.35 -8.90 -11.34
CA GLU A 220 13.91 -7.67 -11.90
C GLU A 220 15.18 -7.24 -11.15
N LEU A 221 15.22 -7.42 -9.84
CA LEU A 221 16.42 -7.20 -9.05
C LEU A 221 17.56 -8.15 -9.46
N ASN A 222 17.25 -9.42 -9.72
CA ASN A 222 18.25 -10.39 -10.19
C ASN A 222 18.83 -10.01 -11.55
N LYS A 223 18.02 -9.45 -12.48
CA LYS A 223 18.55 -8.87 -13.74
C LYS A 223 19.55 -7.72 -13.50
N ALA A 224 19.33 -6.93 -12.45
CA ALA A 224 20.23 -5.83 -12.07
C ALA A 224 21.45 -6.30 -11.26
N GLY A 225 21.63 -7.60 -11.07
CA GLY A 225 22.79 -8.21 -10.40
C GLY A 225 22.59 -8.57 -8.95
N CYS A 226 21.38 -8.46 -8.40
CA CYS A 226 21.09 -8.94 -7.04
C CYS A 226 21.08 -10.47 -6.97
N THR A 227 21.44 -10.97 -5.77
CA THR A 227 21.17 -12.36 -5.39
C THR A 227 20.18 -12.34 -4.22
N ILE A 228 18.96 -12.76 -4.48
CA ILE A 228 17.88 -12.80 -3.49
C ILE A 228 17.33 -14.22 -3.43
N ASP A 229 17.40 -14.81 -2.24
CA ASP A 229 16.80 -16.10 -1.95
C ASP A 229 15.33 -15.91 -1.54
N THR A 230 14.44 -16.66 -2.16
CA THR A 230 13.00 -16.62 -1.87
C THR A 230 12.57 -17.91 -1.19
N LEU A 231 12.00 -17.79 -0.01
CA LEU A 231 11.52 -18.90 0.83
C LEU A 231 10.06 -18.61 1.18
N ASP A 232 9.11 -19.27 0.55
CA ASP A 232 7.66 -19.12 0.77
C ASP A 232 7.21 -17.64 0.85
N ASN A 233 7.04 -17.13 2.08
CA ASN A 233 6.64 -15.76 2.37
C ASN A 233 7.81 -14.86 2.80
N LYS A 234 9.05 -15.32 2.68
CA LYS A 234 10.27 -14.62 3.12
C LYS A 234 11.27 -14.47 1.99
N ILE A 235 11.94 -13.34 1.94
CA ILE A 235 13.11 -13.12 1.07
C ILE A 235 14.32 -12.76 1.93
N VAL A 236 15.50 -13.24 1.49
CA VAL A 236 16.81 -12.94 2.06
C VAL A 236 17.57 -12.13 1.03
N ILE A 237 18.01 -10.94 1.44
CA ILE A 237 18.57 -9.92 0.56
C ILE A 237 20.02 -9.67 0.97
N ASN A 238 20.95 -10.00 0.09
CA ASN A 238 22.37 -9.75 0.31
C ASN A 238 22.79 -8.38 -0.26
N PRO A 239 23.75 -7.70 0.39
CA PRO A 239 24.32 -6.46 -0.14
C PRO A 239 24.81 -6.63 -1.58
N THR A 240 24.44 -5.69 -2.45
CA THR A 240 24.77 -5.79 -3.87
C THR A 240 24.95 -4.43 -4.51
N ASN A 241 25.96 -4.30 -5.38
CA ASN A 241 26.08 -3.17 -6.28
C ASN A 241 25.27 -3.44 -7.54
N LEU A 242 24.22 -2.65 -7.75
CA LEU A 242 23.31 -2.81 -8.87
C LEU A 242 23.89 -2.26 -10.16
N SER A 243 23.63 -2.96 -11.27
CA SER A 243 23.97 -2.55 -12.62
C SER A 243 22.75 -2.18 -13.43
N GLY A 244 22.83 -1.12 -14.22
CA GLY A 244 21.77 -0.71 -15.12
C GLY A 244 21.49 -1.78 -16.19
N THR A 245 20.21 -2.04 -16.42
CA THR A 245 19.72 -3.04 -17.38
C THR A 245 18.29 -2.72 -17.79
N THR A 246 17.71 -3.54 -18.66
CA THR A 246 16.29 -3.44 -18.99
C THR A 246 15.45 -4.20 -17.98
N LEU A 247 14.57 -3.47 -17.29
CA LEU A 247 13.64 -3.95 -16.28
C LEU A 247 12.19 -3.82 -16.75
N GLU A 248 11.31 -4.63 -16.23
CA GLU A 248 9.88 -4.61 -16.55
C GLU A 248 9.04 -4.20 -15.34
N ALA A 249 8.26 -3.14 -15.48
CA ALA A 249 7.29 -2.71 -14.48
C ALA A 249 6.05 -3.63 -14.52
N GLN A 250 6.13 -4.81 -13.88
CA GLN A 250 5.07 -5.82 -13.90
C GLN A 250 3.78 -5.34 -13.25
N ASP A 251 3.89 -4.51 -12.23
CA ASP A 251 2.80 -3.82 -11.57
C ASP A 251 3.25 -2.44 -11.07
N LEU A 252 2.33 -1.68 -10.47
CA LEU A 252 2.57 -0.35 -9.94
C LEU A 252 3.75 -0.28 -8.96
N ARG A 253 3.87 -1.26 -8.05
CA ARG A 253 4.87 -1.25 -6.97
C ARG A 253 6.22 -1.74 -7.46
N CYS A 254 6.22 -2.79 -8.29
CA CYS A 254 7.40 -3.23 -9.02
C CYS A 254 7.96 -2.10 -9.89
N GLY A 255 7.10 -1.35 -10.57
CA GLY A 255 7.50 -0.23 -11.39
C GLY A 255 8.24 0.86 -10.60
N PHE A 256 7.75 1.24 -9.41
CA PHE A 256 8.48 2.19 -8.56
C PHE A 256 9.79 1.59 -8.02
N ALA A 257 9.81 0.30 -7.66
CA ALA A 257 11.03 -0.40 -7.29
C ALA A 257 12.07 -0.37 -8.43
N CYS A 258 11.65 -0.58 -9.69
CA CYS A 258 12.52 -0.43 -10.87
C CYS A 258 13.09 0.99 -11.01
N ILE A 259 12.32 2.05 -10.69
CA ILE A 259 12.82 3.42 -10.63
C ILE A 259 13.92 3.56 -9.57
N VAL A 260 13.70 2.99 -8.38
CA VAL A 260 14.71 3.03 -7.31
C VAL A 260 15.97 2.29 -7.74
N ILE A 261 15.84 1.09 -8.35
CA ILE A 261 16.99 0.36 -8.92
C ILE A 261 17.74 1.26 -9.89
N GLY A 262 17.05 1.82 -10.89
CA GLY A 262 17.68 2.66 -11.92
C GLY A 262 18.32 3.93 -11.36
N SER A 263 17.83 4.43 -10.20
CA SER A 263 18.39 5.65 -9.59
C SER A 263 19.68 5.41 -8.81
N ILE A 264 19.95 4.16 -8.39
CA ILE A 264 21.15 3.78 -7.60
C ILE A 264 22.09 2.82 -8.34
N ALA A 265 21.67 2.30 -9.50
CA ALA A 265 22.48 1.42 -10.31
C ALA A 265 23.60 2.17 -11.05
N ASN A 266 24.70 1.47 -11.30
CA ASN A 266 25.70 1.95 -12.26
C ASN A 266 25.14 1.81 -13.67
N ASN A 267 25.38 2.78 -14.54
CA ASN A 267 24.88 2.82 -15.92
C ASN A 267 23.36 3.09 -16.05
N VAL A 268 22.88 3.12 -17.27
CA VAL A 268 21.49 3.43 -17.63
C VAL A 268 20.60 2.22 -17.39
N THR A 269 19.44 2.46 -16.80
CA THR A 269 18.36 1.48 -16.68
C THR A 269 17.19 1.88 -17.57
N VAL A 270 16.69 0.94 -18.36
CA VAL A 270 15.47 1.09 -19.16
C VAL A 270 14.31 0.39 -18.44
N ILE A 271 13.17 1.06 -18.30
CA ILE A 271 11.99 0.49 -17.65
C ILE A 271 10.88 0.36 -18.69
N GLU A 272 10.57 -0.89 -19.04
CA GLU A 272 9.46 -1.25 -19.91
C GLU A 272 8.14 -1.33 -19.15
N LYS A 273 6.99 -1.30 -19.85
CA LYS A 273 5.63 -1.30 -19.30
C LYS A 273 5.41 -0.18 -18.26
N SER A 274 6.02 0.97 -18.50
CA SER A 274 6.01 2.11 -17.57
C SER A 274 4.63 2.69 -17.31
N GLU A 275 3.62 2.40 -18.15
CA GLU A 275 2.21 2.75 -17.95
C GLU A 275 1.66 2.24 -16.60
N ASN A 276 2.16 1.12 -16.09
CA ASN A 276 1.79 0.60 -14.79
C ASN A 276 2.17 1.56 -13.64
N ILE A 277 3.24 2.36 -13.81
CA ILE A 277 3.71 3.31 -12.80
C ILE A 277 2.80 4.54 -12.74
N PHE A 278 2.37 5.03 -13.91
CA PHE A 278 1.57 6.26 -14.00
C PHE A 278 0.17 6.15 -13.40
N ARG A 279 -0.29 4.91 -13.10
CA ARG A 279 -1.61 4.67 -12.52
C ARG A 279 -1.76 5.14 -11.07
N GLY A 280 -0.67 5.24 -10.30
CA GLY A 280 -0.73 5.50 -8.88
C GLY A 280 0.28 6.52 -8.34
N TYR A 281 1.09 7.14 -9.20
CA TYR A 281 2.04 8.19 -8.81
C TYR A 281 1.79 9.44 -9.63
N GLU A 282 1.20 10.46 -8.99
CA GLU A 282 0.87 11.72 -9.66
C GLU A 282 2.12 12.48 -10.10
N LYS A 283 2.19 12.86 -11.38
CA LYS A 283 3.30 13.68 -11.95
C LYS A 283 4.69 13.13 -11.61
N ILE A 284 4.84 11.81 -11.61
CA ILE A 284 6.04 11.12 -11.11
C ILE A 284 7.32 11.63 -11.76
N LEU A 285 7.38 11.82 -13.09
CA LEU A 285 8.57 12.32 -13.80
C LEU A 285 8.99 13.71 -13.31
N THR A 286 8.02 14.59 -13.08
CA THR A 286 8.25 15.93 -12.56
C THR A 286 8.79 15.89 -11.14
N LYS A 287 8.20 15.07 -10.28
CA LYS A 287 8.64 14.92 -8.88
C LYS A 287 10.04 14.32 -8.80
N LEU A 288 10.33 13.28 -9.58
CA LEU A 288 11.67 12.66 -9.62
C LEU A 288 12.76 13.61 -10.10
N ARG A 289 12.51 14.34 -11.20
CA ARG A 289 13.45 15.35 -11.71
C ARG A 289 13.70 16.47 -10.69
N LYS A 290 12.65 16.89 -9.97
CA LYS A 290 12.77 17.93 -8.93
C LYS A 290 13.72 17.53 -7.80
N ILE A 291 13.81 16.25 -7.49
CA ILE A 291 14.72 15.72 -6.46
C ILE A 291 16.04 15.23 -7.03
N GLY A 292 16.34 15.52 -8.31
CA GLY A 292 17.64 15.24 -8.93
C GLY A 292 17.77 13.87 -9.58
N ILE A 293 16.71 13.08 -9.70
CA ILE A 293 16.76 11.79 -10.41
C ILE A 293 16.66 12.04 -11.93
N PRO A 294 17.72 11.69 -12.72
CA PRO A 294 17.72 11.90 -14.16
C PRO A 294 16.85 10.87 -14.88
N ILE A 295 15.59 11.18 -15.10
CA ILE A 295 14.62 10.29 -15.73
C ILE A 295 13.95 10.95 -16.92
N LYS A 296 13.76 10.20 -18.00
CA LYS A 296 12.97 10.62 -19.17
C LYS A 296 12.06 9.51 -19.66
N LYS A 297 10.93 9.87 -20.24
CA LYS A 297 10.10 8.95 -21.00
C LYS A 297 10.70 8.84 -22.41
N ILE A 298 10.81 7.61 -22.90
CA ILE A 298 11.21 7.31 -24.30
C ILE A 298 9.90 6.89 -24.97
N GLU A 299 9.63 7.45 -26.16
CA GLU A 299 8.49 7.11 -27.01
C GLU A 299 8.76 5.82 -27.79
#